data_fbf7beeb45b7b727655f8a57952fbb5a
#
_entry.id   fbf7beeb45b7b727655f8a57952fbb5a
#
_cell.length_a   1.000
_cell.length_b   1.000
_cell.length_c   1.000
_cell.angle_alpha   90.00
_cell.angle_beta   90.00
_cell.angle_gamma   90.00
#
_symmetry.space_group_name_H-M   'P 1'
#
loop_
_entity.id
_entity.type
_entity.pdbx_description
1 polymer ?
#
loop_
_entity_poly.entity_id
_entity_poly.type
_entity_poly.pdbx_seq_one_letter_code
_entity_poly.pdbx_strand_id
1 'polypeptide(L)'
;MTLGNFLLRGVPMEFHRRYVEQMNKFDPLHVRNMCATERQVARLVEEVACAHTPDAATYRSFSSHFGIGDMIEFFFRRDNRIVAGMSVMWRDGIKVPDSAMTMATKMHDYMEFNLLRDTAGEAGERKVARYGLTARETEVIDLLRCGRTNREIGGCLEISLATVKTHLLHIFEKLGVENRSAVVALMSRSH
;
A
#
# COMPACT_ATOMS: atom_id res chain seq x y z
N MET A 1 8.45 6.45 -10.39
CA MET A 1 7.58 5.98 -9.29
C MET A 1 6.78 7.19 -8.83
N THR A 2 5.51 7.25 -9.17
CA THR A 2 4.65 8.38 -8.83
C THR A 2 4.38 8.30 -7.33
N LEU A 3 4.70 9.36 -6.59
CA LEU A 3 4.30 9.50 -5.19
C LEU A 3 2.78 9.42 -5.15
N GLY A 4 2.25 8.43 -4.43
CA GLY A 4 0.82 8.15 -4.36
C GLY A 4 0.03 9.23 -3.60
N ASN A 5 -1.23 8.97 -3.37
CA ASN A 5 -2.10 9.86 -2.60
C ASN A 5 -1.62 9.93 -1.14
N PHE A 6 -1.45 11.15 -0.63
CA PHE A 6 -1.10 11.42 0.77
C PHE A 6 -2.34 11.80 1.57
N LEU A 7 -2.51 11.16 2.73
CA LEU A 7 -3.46 11.59 3.74
C LEU A 7 -2.69 12.30 4.86
N LEU A 8 -2.87 13.61 5.00
CA LEU A 8 -2.14 14.41 5.98
C LEU A 8 -3.04 14.74 7.18
N ARG A 9 -2.53 14.53 8.39
CA ARG A 9 -3.16 14.97 9.64
C ARG A 9 -2.14 15.71 10.50
N GLY A 10 -2.42 16.98 10.80
CA GLY A 10 -1.57 17.81 11.67
C GLY A 10 -0.20 18.18 11.09
N VAL A 11 0.03 17.92 9.79
CA VAL A 11 1.26 18.27 9.08
C VAL A 11 0.99 19.56 8.27
N PRO A 12 1.87 20.58 8.36
CA PRO A 12 1.72 21.79 7.54
C PRO A 12 1.74 21.46 6.04
N MET A 13 0.81 22.01 5.28
CA MET A 13 0.75 21.82 3.81
C MET A 13 2.05 22.27 3.13
N GLU A 14 2.69 23.31 3.65
CA GLU A 14 3.97 23.81 3.14
C GLU A 14 5.10 22.80 3.32
N PHE A 15 5.15 22.07 4.45
CA PHE A 15 6.08 20.95 4.64
C PHE A 15 5.88 19.92 3.54
N HIS A 16 4.64 19.49 3.34
CA HIS A 16 4.33 18.45 2.35
C HIS A 16 4.69 18.91 0.93
N ARG A 17 4.35 20.13 0.55
CA ARG A 17 4.67 20.68 -0.76
C ARG A 17 6.19 20.66 -1.01
N ARG A 18 6.97 21.22 -0.09
CA ARG A 18 8.45 21.24 -0.22
C ARG A 18 9.06 19.84 -0.16
N TYR A 19 8.49 18.95 0.64
CA TYR A 19 8.93 17.54 0.66
C TYR A 19 8.78 16.90 -0.72
N VAL A 20 7.62 16.99 -1.33
CA VAL A 20 7.36 16.36 -2.64
C VAL A 20 8.20 17.00 -3.74
N GLU A 21 8.34 18.32 -3.76
CA GLU A 21 9.03 19.04 -4.82
C GLU A 21 10.57 18.90 -4.73
N GLN A 22 11.14 18.91 -3.53
CA GLN A 22 12.57 19.12 -3.38
C GLN A 22 13.26 18.20 -2.38
N MET A 23 12.62 17.86 -1.25
CA MET A 23 13.30 17.29 -0.10
C MET A 23 13.26 15.77 -0.01
N ASN A 24 12.36 15.11 -0.74
CA ASN A 24 12.22 13.65 -0.76
C ASN A 24 13.49 12.91 -1.17
N LYS A 25 14.35 13.53 -1.97
CA LYS A 25 15.63 12.96 -2.42
C LYS A 25 16.68 12.90 -1.30
N PHE A 26 16.55 13.74 -0.28
CA PHE A 26 17.44 13.83 0.88
C PHE A 26 16.93 13.02 2.08
N ASP A 27 15.70 12.51 2.00
CA ASP A 27 15.05 11.78 3.08
C ASP A 27 15.70 10.41 3.30
N PRO A 28 16.34 10.15 4.44
CA PRO A 28 16.94 8.86 4.73
C PRO A 28 15.89 7.75 4.86
N LEU A 29 14.64 8.08 5.24
CA LEU A 29 13.51 7.15 5.35
C LEU A 29 12.75 6.97 4.04
N HIS A 30 13.17 7.62 2.95
CA HIS A 30 12.48 7.49 1.67
C HIS A 30 12.43 6.03 1.19
N VAL A 31 11.28 5.64 0.63
CA VAL A 31 11.01 4.28 0.12
C VAL A 31 12.18 3.72 -0.72
N ARG A 32 12.86 4.54 -1.53
CA ARG A 32 14.04 4.11 -2.31
C ARG A 32 15.15 3.51 -1.46
N ASN A 33 15.40 4.10 -0.29
CA ASN A 33 16.46 3.68 0.60
C ASN A 33 16.05 2.43 1.38
N MET A 34 14.74 2.25 1.59
CA MET A 34 14.17 1.16 2.38
C MET A 34 13.78 -0.06 1.56
N CYS A 35 13.69 0.06 0.21
CA CYS A 35 13.35 -1.07 -0.67
C CYS A 35 14.35 -2.24 -0.58
N ALA A 36 15.63 -1.95 -0.36
CA ALA A 36 16.69 -2.96 -0.25
C ALA A 36 16.82 -3.57 1.16
N THR A 37 16.05 -3.07 2.13
CA THR A 37 16.06 -3.55 3.51
C THR A 37 14.78 -4.34 3.81
N GLU A 38 14.83 -5.25 4.77
CA GLU A 38 13.64 -5.94 5.27
C GLU A 38 12.97 -5.20 6.44
N ARG A 39 13.41 -3.98 6.72
CA ARG A 39 12.89 -3.19 7.84
C ARG A 39 11.40 -2.87 7.62
N GLN A 40 10.62 -3.13 8.63
CA GLN A 40 9.19 -2.81 8.71
C GLN A 40 8.96 -1.41 9.27
N VAL A 41 9.86 -0.98 10.17
CA VAL A 41 9.80 0.31 10.88
C VAL A 41 11.20 0.89 10.93
N ALA A 42 11.32 2.21 10.75
CA ALA A 42 12.58 2.94 10.91
C ALA A 42 12.36 4.30 11.58
N ARG A 43 13.37 4.80 12.29
CA ARG A 43 13.32 6.05 13.01
C ARG A 43 14.32 7.07 12.45
N LEU A 44 13.86 8.30 12.22
CA LEU A 44 14.65 9.35 11.57
C LEU A 44 15.97 9.62 12.26
N VAL A 45 15.96 9.80 13.58
CA VAL A 45 17.18 10.11 14.35
C VAL A 45 18.22 9.01 14.23
N GLU A 46 17.82 7.74 14.20
CA GLU A 46 18.70 6.59 14.05
C GLU A 46 19.31 6.54 12.66
N GLU A 47 18.49 6.73 11.61
CA GLU A 47 18.97 6.73 10.23
C GLU A 47 19.91 7.90 9.94
N VAL A 48 19.61 9.09 10.46
CA VAL A 48 20.51 10.25 10.34
C VAL A 48 21.85 9.98 11.04
N ALA A 49 21.83 9.37 12.23
CA ALA A 49 23.03 9.02 12.97
C ALA A 49 23.86 7.94 12.27
N CYS A 50 23.22 6.99 11.58
CA CYS A 50 23.92 5.94 10.84
C CYS A 50 24.46 6.43 9.49
N ALA A 51 23.71 7.25 8.79
CA ALA A 51 24.06 7.66 7.42
C ALA A 51 25.28 8.60 7.36
N HIS A 52 25.47 9.50 8.36
CA HIS A 52 26.53 10.50 8.39
C HIS A 52 26.74 11.26 7.07
N THR A 53 25.67 11.41 6.26
CA THR A 53 25.74 12.05 4.94
C THR A 53 25.25 13.49 4.99
N PRO A 54 25.75 14.38 4.11
CA PRO A 54 25.25 15.74 3.97
C PRO A 54 23.73 15.78 3.66
N ASP A 55 23.24 14.79 2.95
CA ASP A 55 21.83 14.65 2.57
C ASP A 55 20.94 14.43 3.80
N ALA A 56 21.32 13.51 4.70
CA ALA A 56 20.61 13.25 5.94
C ALA A 56 20.59 14.49 6.87
N ALA A 57 21.69 15.23 6.95
CA ALA A 57 21.77 16.49 7.69
C ALA A 57 20.85 17.55 7.07
N THR A 58 20.80 17.66 5.74
CA THR A 58 19.91 18.57 5.01
C THR A 58 18.45 18.26 5.31
N TYR A 59 18.07 16.99 5.26
CA TYR A 59 16.72 16.58 5.60
C TYR A 59 16.35 16.85 7.07
N ARG A 60 17.28 16.60 7.97
CA ARG A 60 17.11 16.91 9.40
C ARG A 60 16.87 18.40 9.63
N SER A 61 17.66 19.28 9.00
CA SER A 61 17.48 20.72 9.06
C SER A 61 16.12 21.16 8.52
N PHE A 62 15.71 20.58 7.40
CA PHE A 62 14.39 20.80 6.79
C PHE A 62 13.25 20.41 7.75
N SER A 63 13.27 19.21 8.31
CA SER A 63 12.22 18.74 9.24
C SER A 63 12.12 19.62 10.48
N SER A 64 13.27 19.99 11.07
CA SER A 64 13.34 20.87 12.23
C SER A 64 12.80 22.28 11.96
N HIS A 65 13.00 22.81 10.73
CA HIS A 65 12.42 24.11 10.33
C HIS A 65 10.88 24.12 10.43
N PHE A 66 10.24 22.99 10.24
CA PHE A 66 8.78 22.82 10.41
C PHE A 66 8.38 22.32 11.80
N GLY A 67 9.29 22.36 12.76
CA GLY A 67 9.04 21.92 14.14
C GLY A 67 8.90 20.42 14.30
N ILE A 68 9.44 19.62 13.36
CA ILE A 68 9.45 18.16 13.43
C ILE A 68 10.78 17.72 14.01
N GLY A 69 10.77 17.25 15.27
CA GLY A 69 11.95 16.82 16.00
C GLY A 69 12.38 15.40 15.71
N ASP A 70 11.43 14.49 15.49
CA ASP A 70 11.71 13.10 15.16
C ASP A 70 10.52 12.46 14.43
N MET A 71 10.73 11.28 13.84
CA MET A 71 9.75 10.58 13.04
C MET A 71 9.99 9.07 13.08
N ILE A 72 8.92 8.30 13.16
CA ILE A 72 8.93 6.86 12.92
C ILE A 72 8.12 6.60 11.65
N GLU A 73 8.73 5.92 10.70
CA GLU A 73 8.13 5.50 9.44
C GLU A 73 7.81 4.02 9.48
N PHE A 74 6.59 3.65 9.04
CA PHE A 74 6.13 2.29 8.86
C PHE A 74 6.11 1.98 7.37
N PHE A 75 6.61 0.80 6.98
CA PHE A 75 6.68 0.36 5.59
C PHE A 75 5.82 -0.89 5.41
N PHE A 76 4.67 -0.75 4.77
CA PHE A 76 3.75 -1.86 4.51
C PHE A 76 4.08 -2.51 3.18
N ARG A 77 4.24 -3.84 3.19
CA ARG A 77 4.74 -4.59 2.03
C ARG A 77 3.71 -5.58 1.51
N ARG A 78 3.69 -5.71 0.19
CA ARG A 78 3.00 -6.79 -0.51
C ARG A 78 3.97 -7.37 -1.54
N ASP A 79 4.14 -8.71 -1.56
CA ASP A 79 5.05 -9.40 -2.48
C ASP A 79 6.46 -8.79 -2.46
N ASN A 80 6.98 -8.53 -1.26
CA ASN A 80 8.29 -7.89 -1.00
C ASN A 80 8.46 -6.46 -1.54
N ARG A 81 7.38 -5.79 -1.94
CA ARG A 81 7.39 -4.39 -2.39
C ARG A 81 6.69 -3.50 -1.39
N ILE A 82 7.27 -2.34 -1.08
CA ILE A 82 6.59 -1.33 -0.26
C ILE A 82 5.44 -0.76 -1.09
N VAL A 83 4.21 -0.95 -0.61
CA VAL A 83 2.97 -0.50 -1.27
C VAL A 83 2.33 0.69 -0.56
N ALA A 84 2.65 0.89 0.72
CA ALA A 84 2.22 2.04 1.50
C ALA A 84 3.24 2.35 2.60
N GLY A 85 3.20 3.57 3.10
CA GLY A 85 3.96 4.02 4.26
C GLY A 85 3.09 4.88 5.18
N MET A 86 3.45 4.93 6.45
CA MET A 86 2.81 5.81 7.43
C MET A 86 3.89 6.43 8.32
N SER A 87 3.87 7.76 8.42
CA SER A 87 4.79 8.51 9.27
C SER A 87 4.08 8.97 10.55
N VAL A 88 4.67 8.69 11.70
CA VAL A 88 4.30 9.28 12.99
C VAL A 88 5.38 10.26 13.38
N MET A 89 5.01 11.54 13.53
CA MET A 89 5.94 12.65 13.73
C MET A 89 5.81 13.22 15.13
N TRP A 90 6.93 13.51 15.78
CA TRP A 90 6.99 14.23 17.03
C TRP A 90 7.47 15.66 16.81
N ARG A 91 6.85 16.58 17.52
CA ARG A 91 7.30 17.99 17.53
C ARG A 91 8.68 18.12 18.14
N ASP A 92 9.42 19.09 17.67
CA ASP A 92 10.71 19.44 18.23
C ASP A 92 10.57 19.77 19.73
N GLY A 93 11.55 19.34 20.53
CA GLY A 93 11.50 19.45 22.00
C GLY A 93 10.65 18.38 22.71
N ILE A 94 9.89 17.56 22.00
CA ILE A 94 9.15 16.43 22.58
C ILE A 94 10.02 15.17 22.57
N LYS A 95 10.31 14.61 23.74
CA LYS A 95 11.05 13.35 23.85
C LYS A 95 10.17 12.20 23.33
N VAL A 96 10.65 11.49 22.30
CA VAL A 96 10.05 10.24 21.86
C VAL A 96 10.24 9.20 22.97
N PRO A 97 9.19 8.48 23.39
CA PRO A 97 9.30 7.44 24.41
C PRO A 97 10.30 6.36 24.01
N ASP A 98 11.08 5.88 24.95
CA ASP A 98 12.09 4.83 24.69
C ASP A 98 11.44 3.52 24.18
N SER A 99 10.18 3.27 24.54
CA SER A 99 9.37 2.14 24.06
C SER A 99 8.76 2.34 22.68
N ALA A 100 8.88 3.53 22.07
CA ALA A 100 8.16 3.87 20.83
C ALA A 100 8.48 2.92 19.67
N MET A 101 9.77 2.59 19.45
CA MET A 101 10.18 1.65 18.41
C MET A 101 9.68 0.24 18.67
N THR A 102 9.77 -0.24 19.91
CA THR A 102 9.23 -1.57 20.28
C THR A 102 7.73 -1.64 20.07
N MET A 103 7.00 -0.58 20.41
CA MET A 103 5.56 -0.50 20.20
C MET A 103 5.23 -0.43 18.72
N ALA A 104 5.93 0.40 17.96
CA ALA A 104 5.75 0.52 16.52
C ALA A 104 5.94 -0.83 15.80
N THR A 105 7.01 -1.56 16.14
CA THR A 105 7.26 -2.90 15.59
C THR A 105 6.13 -3.88 15.92
N LYS A 106 5.65 -3.89 17.17
CA LYS A 106 4.53 -4.78 17.58
C LYS A 106 3.20 -4.42 16.88
N MET A 107 2.99 -3.15 16.59
CA MET A 107 1.78 -2.67 15.92
C MET A 107 1.84 -2.86 14.41
N HIS A 108 3.04 -2.95 13.83
CA HIS A 108 3.23 -3.01 12.39
C HIS A 108 2.42 -4.15 11.74
N ASP A 109 2.56 -5.37 12.24
CA ASP A 109 1.90 -6.55 11.67
C ASP A 109 0.37 -6.42 11.70
N TYR A 110 -0.17 -5.88 12.79
CA TYR A 110 -1.60 -5.61 12.91
C TYR A 110 -2.07 -4.55 11.92
N MET A 111 -1.30 -3.48 11.77
CA MET A 111 -1.62 -2.39 10.84
C MET A 111 -1.48 -2.85 9.40
N GLU A 112 -0.42 -3.60 9.07
CA GLU A 112 -0.19 -4.15 7.74
C GLU A 112 -1.34 -5.08 7.33
N PHE A 113 -1.73 -6.00 8.21
CA PHE A 113 -2.86 -6.89 7.98
C PHE A 113 -4.15 -6.13 7.66
N ASN A 114 -4.50 -5.11 8.44
CA ASN A 114 -5.74 -4.34 8.22
C ASN A 114 -5.64 -3.46 6.96
N LEU A 115 -4.53 -2.74 6.78
CA LEU A 115 -4.33 -1.85 5.64
C LEU A 115 -4.35 -2.62 4.31
N LEU A 116 -3.66 -3.76 4.25
CA LEU A 116 -3.58 -4.54 3.03
C LEU A 116 -4.88 -5.30 2.73
N ARG A 117 -5.65 -5.63 3.75
CA ARG A 117 -6.98 -6.21 3.59
C ARG A 117 -7.96 -5.19 3.01
N ASP A 118 -7.99 -3.98 3.57
CA ASP A 118 -8.91 -2.92 3.13
C ASP A 118 -8.55 -2.42 1.72
N THR A 119 -7.26 -2.24 1.40
CA THR A 119 -6.86 -1.87 0.02
C THR A 119 -7.19 -2.93 -1.01
N ALA A 120 -7.22 -4.22 -0.63
CA ALA A 120 -7.69 -5.28 -1.52
C ALA A 120 -9.21 -5.20 -1.73
N GLY A 121 -9.98 -4.91 -0.68
CA GLY A 121 -11.44 -4.70 -0.75
C GLY A 121 -11.80 -3.48 -1.59
N GLU A 122 -11.25 -2.32 -1.28
CA GLU A 122 -11.52 -1.07 -2.02
C GLU A 122 -11.09 -1.14 -3.50
N ALA A 123 -9.94 -1.75 -3.81
CA ALA A 123 -9.52 -1.95 -5.18
C ALA A 123 -10.47 -2.90 -5.93
N GLY A 124 -10.99 -3.91 -5.23
CA GLY A 124 -12.04 -4.80 -5.75
C GLY A 124 -13.34 -4.05 -6.03
N GLU A 125 -13.83 -3.29 -5.06
CA GLU A 125 -15.06 -2.50 -5.17
C GLU A 125 -14.97 -1.44 -6.28
N ARG A 126 -13.85 -0.72 -6.40
CA ARG A 126 -13.63 0.25 -7.48
C ARG A 126 -13.60 -0.42 -8.86
N LYS A 127 -13.01 -1.62 -8.99
CA LYS A 127 -13.02 -2.39 -10.24
C LYS A 127 -14.42 -2.90 -10.54
N VAL A 128 -15.15 -3.40 -9.54
CA VAL A 128 -16.55 -3.82 -9.66
C VAL A 128 -17.40 -2.66 -10.17
N ALA A 129 -17.31 -1.48 -9.55
CA ALA A 129 -18.03 -0.29 -9.98
C ALA A 129 -17.61 0.18 -11.38
N ARG A 130 -16.31 0.16 -11.71
CA ARG A 130 -15.78 0.60 -13.01
C ARG A 130 -16.27 -0.24 -14.18
N TYR A 131 -16.39 -1.56 -13.99
CA TYR A 131 -16.77 -2.49 -15.05
C TYR A 131 -18.23 -2.94 -14.96
N GLY A 132 -19.00 -2.43 -13.99
CA GLY A 132 -20.39 -2.81 -13.78
C GLY A 132 -20.57 -4.30 -13.47
N LEU A 133 -19.62 -4.88 -12.75
CA LEU A 133 -19.68 -6.28 -12.34
C LEU A 133 -20.73 -6.47 -11.24
N THR A 134 -21.47 -7.56 -11.29
CA THR A 134 -22.37 -7.97 -10.20
C THR A 134 -21.58 -8.67 -9.09
N ALA A 135 -22.15 -8.75 -7.89
CA ALA A 135 -21.56 -9.50 -6.78
C ALA A 135 -21.22 -10.95 -7.20
N ARG A 136 -22.11 -11.61 -7.95
CA ARG A 136 -21.90 -12.98 -8.42
C ARG A 136 -20.76 -13.11 -9.43
N GLU A 137 -20.61 -12.16 -10.33
CA GLU A 137 -19.50 -12.11 -11.27
C GLU A 137 -18.17 -11.87 -10.55
N THR A 138 -18.17 -11.08 -9.47
CA THR A 138 -16.98 -10.86 -8.63
C THR A 138 -16.55 -12.14 -7.93
N GLU A 139 -17.48 -12.89 -7.34
CA GLU A 139 -17.19 -14.20 -6.72
C GLU A 139 -16.59 -15.18 -7.75
N VAL A 140 -17.12 -15.22 -8.98
CA VAL A 140 -16.55 -16.03 -10.07
C VAL A 140 -15.13 -15.59 -10.41
N ILE A 141 -14.87 -14.29 -10.49
CA ILE A 141 -13.51 -13.75 -10.76
C ILE A 141 -12.54 -14.13 -9.67
N ASP A 142 -12.92 -14.06 -8.39
CA ASP A 142 -12.04 -14.40 -7.27
C ASP A 142 -11.66 -15.89 -7.30
N LEU A 143 -12.60 -16.77 -7.61
CA LEU A 143 -12.32 -18.19 -7.81
C LEU A 143 -11.45 -18.46 -9.05
N LEU A 144 -11.62 -17.68 -10.13
CA LEU A 144 -10.72 -17.72 -11.30
C LEU A 144 -9.28 -17.35 -10.92
N ARG A 145 -9.10 -16.31 -10.10
CA ARG A 145 -7.77 -15.87 -9.61
C ARG A 145 -7.11 -16.93 -8.75
N CYS A 146 -7.89 -17.70 -7.99
CA CYS A 146 -7.43 -18.87 -7.25
C CYS A 146 -7.14 -20.11 -8.12
N GLY A 147 -7.21 -19.99 -9.44
CA GLY A 147 -6.91 -21.08 -10.37
C GLY A 147 -8.02 -22.13 -10.52
N ARG A 148 -9.21 -21.92 -9.95
CA ARG A 148 -10.31 -22.90 -9.96
C ARG A 148 -10.85 -23.15 -11.38
N THR A 149 -11.09 -24.40 -11.72
CA THR A 149 -11.78 -24.79 -12.97
C THR A 149 -13.26 -24.44 -12.92
N ASN A 150 -13.94 -24.37 -14.06
CA ASN A 150 -15.38 -24.08 -14.11
C ASN A 150 -16.23 -25.07 -13.30
N ARG A 151 -15.80 -26.35 -13.22
CA ARG A 151 -16.49 -27.37 -12.42
C ARG A 151 -16.32 -27.08 -10.92
N GLU A 152 -15.12 -26.71 -10.47
CA GLU A 152 -14.85 -26.34 -9.08
C GLU A 152 -15.57 -25.05 -8.70
N ILE A 153 -15.62 -24.04 -9.60
CA ILE A 153 -16.40 -22.82 -9.40
C ILE A 153 -17.88 -23.15 -9.21
N GLY A 154 -18.42 -24.01 -10.07
CA GLY A 154 -19.81 -24.47 -9.93
C GLY A 154 -20.07 -25.14 -8.59
N GLY A 155 -19.14 -25.99 -8.13
CA GLY A 155 -19.23 -26.62 -6.80
C GLY A 155 -19.12 -25.63 -5.64
N CYS A 156 -18.18 -24.68 -5.70
CA CYS A 156 -18.01 -23.66 -4.65
C CYS A 156 -19.20 -22.71 -4.53
N LEU A 157 -19.84 -22.41 -5.65
CA LEU A 157 -20.94 -21.45 -5.72
C LEU A 157 -22.33 -22.10 -5.75
N GLU A 158 -22.41 -23.44 -5.70
CA GLU A 158 -23.64 -24.24 -5.77
C GLU A 158 -24.49 -23.94 -7.02
N ILE A 159 -23.83 -23.75 -8.17
CA ILE A 159 -24.47 -23.48 -9.46
C ILE A 159 -24.03 -24.46 -10.53
N SER A 160 -24.86 -24.59 -11.58
CA SER A 160 -24.54 -25.46 -12.71
C SER A 160 -23.32 -25.00 -13.52
N LEU A 161 -22.64 -25.93 -14.18
CA LEU A 161 -21.56 -25.61 -15.11
C LEU A 161 -22.02 -24.66 -16.22
N ALA A 162 -23.26 -24.78 -16.67
CA ALA A 162 -23.85 -23.88 -17.65
C ALA A 162 -23.95 -22.46 -17.12
N THR A 163 -24.41 -22.29 -15.87
CA THR A 163 -24.49 -20.98 -15.20
C THR A 163 -23.12 -20.35 -15.06
N VAL A 164 -22.09 -21.12 -14.68
CA VAL A 164 -20.71 -20.61 -14.62
C VAL A 164 -20.24 -20.09 -15.98
N LYS A 165 -20.51 -20.82 -17.07
CA LYS A 165 -20.18 -20.37 -18.42
C LYS A 165 -20.90 -19.08 -18.81
N THR A 166 -22.17 -18.93 -18.44
CA THR A 166 -22.94 -17.69 -18.67
C THR A 166 -22.30 -16.50 -17.91
N HIS A 167 -21.93 -16.69 -16.63
CA HIS A 167 -21.24 -15.64 -15.90
C HIS A 167 -19.90 -15.26 -16.55
N LEU A 168 -19.14 -16.24 -17.03
CA LEU A 168 -17.87 -15.97 -17.71
C LEU A 168 -18.05 -15.16 -18.99
N LEU A 169 -19.10 -15.45 -19.75
CA LEU A 169 -19.42 -14.71 -20.97
C LEU A 169 -19.71 -13.23 -20.65
N HIS A 170 -20.57 -12.96 -19.68
CA HIS A 170 -20.87 -11.60 -19.22
C HIS A 170 -19.62 -10.90 -18.64
N ILE A 171 -18.78 -11.62 -17.91
CA ILE A 171 -17.50 -11.08 -17.40
C ILE A 171 -16.59 -10.68 -18.56
N PHE A 172 -16.45 -11.52 -19.59
CA PHE A 172 -15.62 -11.23 -20.75
C PHE A 172 -16.11 -9.98 -21.49
N GLU A 173 -17.43 -9.89 -21.72
CA GLU A 173 -18.06 -8.71 -22.34
C GLU A 173 -17.82 -7.44 -21.51
N LYS A 174 -18.10 -7.46 -20.20
CA LYS A 174 -17.94 -6.31 -19.31
C LYS A 174 -16.49 -5.83 -19.15
N LEU A 175 -15.53 -6.76 -19.16
CA LEU A 175 -14.11 -6.46 -19.05
C LEU A 175 -13.46 -6.15 -20.40
N GLY A 176 -14.14 -6.41 -21.53
CA GLY A 176 -13.57 -6.27 -22.87
C GLY A 176 -12.40 -7.22 -23.12
N VAL A 177 -12.50 -8.47 -22.66
CA VAL A 177 -11.45 -9.48 -22.80
C VAL A 177 -11.99 -10.76 -23.43
N GLU A 178 -11.13 -11.52 -24.10
CA GLU A 178 -11.54 -12.69 -24.89
C GLU A 178 -11.38 -14.02 -24.16
N ASN A 179 -10.64 -14.07 -23.06
CA ASN A 179 -10.32 -15.33 -22.41
C ASN A 179 -10.05 -15.20 -20.91
N ARG A 180 -10.06 -16.36 -20.23
CA ARG A 180 -9.83 -16.50 -18.79
C ARG A 180 -8.50 -15.87 -18.30
N SER A 181 -7.41 -16.09 -19.04
CA SER A 181 -6.09 -15.60 -18.67
C SER A 181 -6.04 -14.07 -18.70
N ALA A 182 -6.73 -13.45 -19.66
CA ALA A 182 -6.86 -12.01 -19.76
C ALA A 182 -7.67 -11.42 -18.59
N VAL A 183 -8.75 -12.11 -18.14
CA VAL A 183 -9.48 -11.73 -16.91
C VAL A 183 -8.54 -11.70 -15.70
N VAL A 184 -7.79 -12.80 -15.48
CA VAL A 184 -6.87 -12.91 -14.35
C VAL A 184 -5.80 -11.83 -14.43
N ALA A 185 -5.19 -11.63 -15.60
CA ALA A 185 -4.15 -10.61 -15.82
C ALA A 185 -4.69 -9.19 -15.56
N LEU A 186 -5.87 -8.85 -16.06
CA LEU A 186 -6.51 -7.54 -15.88
C LEU A 186 -6.86 -7.27 -14.41
N MET A 187 -7.42 -8.28 -13.74
CA MET A 187 -7.87 -8.15 -12.36
C MET A 187 -6.73 -8.27 -11.34
N SER A 188 -5.57 -8.81 -11.72
CA SER A 188 -4.36 -8.87 -10.89
C SER A 188 -3.49 -7.62 -11.00
N ARG A 189 -3.66 -6.79 -12.02
CA ARG A 189 -2.96 -5.51 -12.13
C ARG A 189 -3.55 -4.51 -11.14
N SER A 190 -2.86 -4.33 -10.02
CA SER A 190 -3.08 -3.17 -9.14
C SER A 190 -2.46 -1.95 -9.81
N HIS A 191 -3.25 -0.96 -10.11
CA HIS A 191 -2.77 0.35 -10.53
C HIS A 191 -2.73 1.26 -9.31
#